data_e78f7c36ea52fb5b9675000caaa1eede
#
_entry.id   e78f7c36ea52fb5b9675000caaa1eede
#
_cell.length_a   1.000
_cell.length_b   1.000
_cell.length_c   1.000
_cell.angle_alpha   90.00
_cell.angle_beta   90.00
_cell.angle_gamma   90.00
#
_symmetry.space_group_name_H-M   'P 1'
#
loop_
_entity.id
_entity.type
_entity.pdbx_description
1 polymer ?
#
loop_
_entity_poly.entity_id
_entity_poly.type
_entity_poly.pdbx_seq_one_letter_code
_entity_poly.pdbx_strand_id
1 'polypeptide(L)'
;MTLSNIQQRIPKRYVLSFLGFIGLFNAFILRANLSIAIVGMVTPMYETTPNNISRIIPAIHNWNTRTQGYILSSFFYTYCLFQVPAGFLATKYGGRILFGGSIGLCAFLTLFTPICAQAGSGALIFLRLLEGLVSTCVYPALHDIWSKWAPKSDKSTLATFAFSGAYVGTFITLMFGGVIAADWAWEWLFYLSGLFSLVWTVIWFYFTAELPSTHETISEEEAKYIEEHRDQAISQIDTIPWKDIFTSLPVWAIIAVHFGTNWSLFLVFNEFPTFLVKSLGFHVDSAGSISALPWLLLSVTVYAAGIISDKLTEKYSTLFVRKFIVSLTFIVLILAFVLVTLLNVKSRALIVTGIIIVVSACGPAWASFGVNHLDIGGHYAGVLMGISNSIGSTPGFLTPIITGYVVDDSSSKREWDILFVISMVIGALALVFYIVFADGELQPWVLGGSDEYEPVFNNPISSPNVNESSVLNENNTE
;
A
#
# COMPACT_ATOMS: atom_id res chain seq x y z
N MET A 1 -16.72 -34.03 -5.06
CA MET A 1 -15.37 -33.48 -5.26
C MET A 1 -14.80 -33.23 -3.88
N THR A 2 -13.74 -33.94 -3.48
CA THR A 2 -13.09 -33.77 -2.18
C THR A 2 -12.32 -32.46 -2.14
N LEU A 3 -12.23 -31.81 -0.99
CA LEU A 3 -11.47 -30.55 -0.77
C LEU A 3 -10.03 -30.63 -1.31
N SER A 4 -9.41 -31.82 -1.29
CA SER A 4 -8.08 -32.07 -1.85
C SER A 4 -7.99 -31.82 -3.37
N ASN A 5 -9.05 -32.15 -4.13
CA ASN A 5 -9.06 -31.97 -5.59
C ASN A 5 -9.28 -30.50 -6.01
N ILE A 6 -9.82 -29.67 -5.12
CA ILE A 6 -9.98 -28.21 -5.35
C ILE A 6 -8.66 -27.50 -5.02
N GLN A 7 -7.95 -27.94 -3.98
CA GLN A 7 -6.66 -27.38 -3.58
C GLN A 7 -5.55 -27.57 -4.65
N GLN A 8 -5.62 -28.61 -5.46
CA GLN A 8 -4.67 -28.84 -6.56
C GLN A 8 -4.98 -28.04 -7.84
N ARG A 9 -6.18 -27.44 -7.96
CA ARG A 9 -6.61 -26.72 -9.17
C ARG A 9 -6.34 -25.22 -9.17
N ILE A 10 -6.20 -24.60 -7.99
CA ILE A 10 -5.94 -23.17 -7.89
C ILE A 10 -4.45 -22.95 -7.66
N PRO A 11 -3.74 -22.27 -8.57
CA PRO A 11 -2.33 -21.95 -8.38
C PRO A 11 -2.09 -21.21 -7.06
N LYS A 12 -1.04 -21.60 -6.33
CA LYS A 12 -0.77 -21.09 -4.97
C LYS A 12 -0.41 -19.62 -4.96
N ARG A 13 0.16 -19.09 -6.05
CA ARG A 13 0.40 -17.65 -6.18
C ARG A 13 -0.88 -16.81 -6.10
N TYR A 14 -2.02 -17.31 -6.60
CA TYR A 14 -3.31 -16.62 -6.46
C TYR A 14 -3.89 -16.75 -5.06
N VAL A 15 -3.69 -17.89 -4.39
CA VAL A 15 -4.06 -18.07 -2.98
C VAL A 15 -3.28 -17.09 -2.11
N LEU A 16 -1.97 -16.98 -2.34
CA LEU A 16 -1.10 -16.04 -1.65
C LEU A 16 -1.53 -14.59 -1.88
N SER A 17 -1.89 -14.23 -3.11
CA SER A 17 -2.39 -12.90 -3.46
C SER A 17 -3.72 -12.59 -2.75
N PHE A 18 -4.63 -13.56 -2.68
CA PHE A 18 -5.89 -13.42 -1.95
C PHE A 18 -5.67 -13.26 -0.44
N LEU A 19 -4.79 -14.06 0.14
CA LEU A 19 -4.43 -13.91 1.55
C LEU A 19 -3.71 -12.57 1.81
N GLY A 20 -2.87 -12.10 0.88
CA GLY A 20 -2.26 -10.78 0.90
C GLY A 20 -3.29 -9.65 0.86
N PHE A 21 -4.34 -9.79 0.01
CA PHE A 21 -5.47 -8.89 -0.03
C PHE A 21 -6.18 -8.78 1.33
N ILE A 22 -6.53 -9.92 1.93
CA ILE A 22 -7.17 -9.92 3.28
C ILE A 22 -6.19 -9.39 4.34
N GLY A 23 -4.90 -9.63 4.20
CA GLY A 23 -3.88 -9.07 5.10
C GLY A 23 -3.83 -7.55 5.07
N LEU A 24 -3.78 -6.95 3.89
CA LEU A 24 -3.84 -5.48 3.76
C LEU A 24 -5.20 -4.90 4.15
N PHE A 25 -6.29 -5.61 3.86
CA PHE A 25 -7.61 -5.26 4.37
C PHE A 25 -7.61 -5.16 5.91
N ASN A 26 -7.05 -6.15 6.60
CA ASN A 26 -6.89 -6.15 8.05
C ASN A 26 -6.02 -5.00 8.54
N ALA A 27 -4.84 -4.81 7.94
CA ALA A 27 -3.92 -3.74 8.33
C ALA A 27 -4.57 -2.35 8.26
N PHE A 28 -5.43 -2.11 7.26
CA PHE A 28 -6.11 -0.83 7.10
C PHE A 28 -7.35 -0.67 7.98
N ILE A 29 -8.09 -1.74 8.28
CA ILE A 29 -9.15 -1.70 9.30
C ILE A 29 -8.55 -1.35 10.67
N LEU A 30 -7.47 -2.04 11.09
CA LEU A 30 -6.79 -1.80 12.35
C LEU A 30 -6.22 -0.36 12.45
N ARG A 31 -5.86 0.23 11.33
CA ARG A 31 -5.35 1.60 11.26
C ARG A 31 -6.46 2.65 11.33
N ALA A 32 -7.58 2.41 10.64
CA ALA A 32 -8.64 3.38 10.45
C ALA A 32 -9.71 3.37 11.56
N ASN A 33 -9.85 2.29 12.35
CA ASN A 33 -10.88 2.14 13.37
C ASN A 33 -10.88 3.28 14.40
N LEU A 34 -9.71 3.75 14.83
CA LEU A 34 -9.60 4.81 15.83
C LEU A 34 -10.10 6.17 15.31
N SER A 35 -9.93 6.48 14.02
CA SER A 35 -10.41 7.76 13.46
C SER A 35 -11.92 7.90 13.55
N ILE A 36 -12.65 6.78 13.57
CA ILE A 36 -14.10 6.75 13.78
C ILE A 36 -14.44 6.67 15.27
N ALA A 37 -13.78 5.76 16.00
CA ALA A 37 -14.05 5.55 17.41
C ALA A 37 -13.83 6.80 18.26
N ILE A 38 -12.81 7.64 17.92
CA ILE A 38 -12.49 8.84 18.69
C ILE A 38 -13.66 9.84 18.71
N VAL A 39 -14.46 9.89 17.64
CA VAL A 39 -15.67 10.73 17.60
C VAL A 39 -16.67 10.26 18.65
N GLY A 40 -16.93 8.96 18.74
CA GLY A 40 -17.80 8.39 19.78
C GLY A 40 -17.25 8.57 21.21
N MET A 41 -15.91 8.60 21.37
CA MET A 41 -15.29 8.81 22.69
C MET A 41 -15.43 10.24 23.23
N VAL A 42 -15.48 11.26 22.35
CA VAL A 42 -15.44 12.69 22.75
C VAL A 42 -16.77 13.41 22.51
N THR A 43 -17.75 12.78 21.86
CA THR A 43 -19.05 13.40 21.58
C THR A 43 -20.08 13.00 22.65
N PRO A 44 -20.81 13.94 23.26
CA PRO A 44 -21.94 13.61 24.12
C PRO A 44 -23.03 12.87 23.33
N MET A 45 -23.57 11.79 23.89
CA MET A 45 -24.71 11.08 23.30
C MET A 45 -26.03 11.64 23.84
N TYR A 46 -27.07 11.64 22.98
CA TYR A 46 -28.43 11.98 23.37
C TYR A 46 -29.25 10.71 23.41
N GLU A 47 -29.63 10.27 24.60
CA GLU A 47 -30.54 9.13 24.77
C GLU A 47 -31.97 9.65 24.94
N THR A 48 -32.86 9.27 24.04
CA THR A 48 -34.27 9.58 24.16
C THR A 48 -34.95 8.41 24.88
N THR A 49 -35.34 8.66 26.13
CA THR A 49 -36.08 7.66 26.93
C THR A 49 -37.49 7.44 26.33
N PRO A 50 -38.13 6.28 26.60
CA PRO A 50 -39.50 5.99 26.11
C PRO A 50 -40.54 7.06 26.41
N ASN A 51 -40.26 7.95 27.37
CA ASN A 51 -41.13 9.05 27.75
C ASN A 51 -40.76 10.41 27.05
N ASN A 52 -40.06 10.36 25.93
CA ASN A 52 -39.62 11.56 25.18
C ASN A 52 -38.75 12.56 25.99
N ILE A 53 -38.08 12.12 27.06
CA ILE A 53 -37.12 12.92 27.79
C ILE A 53 -35.73 12.63 27.19
N SER A 54 -35.14 13.63 26.56
CA SER A 54 -33.77 13.53 26.07
C SER A 54 -32.79 13.71 27.24
N ARG A 55 -32.02 12.64 27.53
CA ARG A 55 -30.94 12.67 28.51
C ARG A 55 -29.62 12.83 27.76
N ILE A 56 -28.81 13.82 28.18
CA ILE A 56 -27.44 13.97 27.66
C ILE A 56 -26.54 13.04 28.46
N ILE A 57 -25.96 12.04 27.77
CA ILE A 57 -24.86 11.24 28.31
C ILE A 57 -23.57 12.02 27.99
N PRO A 58 -22.81 12.46 29.02
CA PRO A 58 -21.58 13.22 28.77
C PRO A 58 -20.59 12.39 27.96
N ALA A 59 -19.74 13.06 27.20
CA ALA A 59 -18.62 12.43 26.50
C ALA A 59 -17.77 11.62 27.49
N ILE A 60 -17.30 10.46 27.05
CA ILE A 60 -16.48 9.55 27.87
C ILE A 60 -15.14 10.21 28.21
N HIS A 61 -14.59 10.98 27.25
CA HIS A 61 -13.33 11.69 27.41
C HIS A 61 -13.44 13.16 26.99
N ASN A 62 -12.90 14.06 27.83
CA ASN A 62 -12.79 15.50 27.55
C ASN A 62 -11.47 15.81 26.82
N TRP A 63 -11.20 15.16 25.68
CA TRP A 63 -10.02 15.44 24.88
C TRP A 63 -10.30 16.60 23.91
N ASN A 64 -9.51 17.67 24.05
CA ASN A 64 -9.57 18.77 23.10
C ASN A 64 -9.03 18.35 21.73
N THR A 65 -9.29 19.14 20.69
CA THR A 65 -8.89 18.85 19.31
C THR A 65 -7.38 18.60 19.17
N ARG A 66 -6.56 19.30 19.95
CA ARG A 66 -5.11 19.11 19.95
C ARG A 66 -4.70 17.72 20.46
N THR A 67 -5.31 17.27 21.56
CA THR A 67 -5.08 15.92 22.11
C THR A 67 -5.53 14.83 21.13
N GLN A 68 -6.70 15.01 20.51
CA GLN A 68 -7.19 14.09 19.46
C GLN A 68 -6.20 14.02 18.29
N GLY A 69 -5.66 15.16 17.85
CA GLY A 69 -4.63 15.23 16.81
C GLY A 69 -3.37 14.45 17.19
N TYR A 70 -2.88 14.57 18.43
CA TYR A 70 -1.72 13.77 18.89
C TYR A 70 -2.01 12.27 18.92
N ILE A 71 -3.19 11.86 19.37
CA ILE A 71 -3.61 10.46 19.39
C ILE A 71 -3.62 9.88 17.97
N LEU A 72 -4.22 10.57 17.01
CA LEU A 72 -4.34 10.08 15.62
C LEU A 72 -3.00 10.10 14.87
N SER A 73 -2.17 11.11 15.09
CA SER A 73 -0.88 11.26 14.41
C SER A 73 0.22 10.36 14.98
N SER A 74 0.11 9.93 16.23
CA SER A 74 1.17 9.14 16.92
C SER A 74 1.51 7.85 16.21
N PHE A 75 0.54 7.18 15.58
CA PHE A 75 0.78 6.01 14.73
C PHE A 75 1.80 6.31 13.62
N PHE A 76 1.65 7.44 12.93
CA PHE A 76 2.46 7.77 11.77
C PHE A 76 3.91 8.12 12.12
N TYR A 77 4.20 8.61 13.33
CA TYR A 77 5.56 8.96 13.71
C TYR A 77 6.49 7.74 13.70
N THR A 78 6.10 6.67 14.36
CA THR A 78 6.87 5.43 14.35
C THR A 78 6.76 4.70 13.01
N TYR A 79 5.58 4.72 12.39
CA TYR A 79 5.36 4.13 11.08
C TYR A 79 6.32 4.69 10.02
N CYS A 80 6.49 6.01 9.90
CA CYS A 80 7.40 6.61 8.92
C CYS A 80 8.88 6.39 9.28
N LEU A 81 9.22 6.52 10.57
CA LEU A 81 10.62 6.46 11.03
C LEU A 81 11.25 5.08 10.85
N PHE A 82 10.48 4.02 11.08
CA PHE A 82 11.00 2.64 11.11
C PHE A 82 10.78 1.85 9.82
N GLN A 83 10.32 2.47 8.73
CA GLN A 83 10.10 1.79 7.43
C GLN A 83 11.41 1.24 6.82
N VAL A 84 12.51 2.00 6.91
CA VAL A 84 13.81 1.56 6.37
C VAL A 84 14.35 0.35 7.14
N PRO A 85 14.42 0.37 8.50
CA PRO A 85 14.71 -0.84 9.27
C PRO A 85 13.79 -2.02 8.96
N ALA A 86 12.49 -1.76 8.75
CA ALA A 86 11.53 -2.81 8.41
C ALA A 86 11.82 -3.47 7.06
N GLY A 87 12.23 -2.69 6.05
CA GLY A 87 12.68 -3.21 4.76
C GLY A 87 13.89 -4.13 4.89
N PHE A 88 14.88 -3.73 5.69
CA PHE A 88 16.03 -4.58 6.01
C PHE A 88 15.62 -5.89 6.72
N LEU A 89 14.72 -5.80 7.71
CA LEU A 89 14.23 -6.97 8.42
C LEU A 89 13.48 -7.94 7.50
N ALA A 90 12.69 -7.40 6.55
CA ALA A 90 11.95 -8.21 5.57
C ALA A 90 12.89 -9.04 4.71
N THR A 91 13.93 -8.42 4.19
CA THR A 91 14.94 -9.10 3.36
C THR A 91 15.75 -10.14 4.18
N LYS A 92 16.03 -9.86 5.46
CA LYS A 92 16.86 -10.73 6.31
C LYS A 92 16.10 -11.92 6.92
N TYR A 93 14.88 -11.70 7.41
CA TYR A 93 14.10 -12.70 8.16
C TYR A 93 12.96 -13.31 7.35
N GLY A 94 12.69 -12.77 6.15
CA GLY A 94 11.65 -13.23 5.25
C GLY A 94 10.33 -12.48 5.40
N GLY A 95 9.71 -12.22 4.26
CA GLY A 95 8.47 -11.46 4.17
C GLY A 95 7.28 -12.16 4.81
N ARG A 96 7.19 -13.48 4.72
CA ARG A 96 6.07 -14.25 5.28
C ARG A 96 5.91 -14.04 6.79
N ILE A 97 7.01 -14.13 7.53
CA ILE A 97 6.99 -14.00 8.99
C ILE A 97 6.66 -12.55 9.38
N LEU A 98 7.28 -11.58 8.73
CA LEU A 98 7.08 -10.18 9.06
C LEU A 98 5.71 -9.67 8.66
N PHE A 99 5.17 -10.05 7.51
CA PHE A 99 3.84 -9.64 7.07
C PHE A 99 2.75 -10.16 8.01
N GLY A 100 2.69 -11.48 8.21
CA GLY A 100 1.70 -12.10 9.10
C GLY A 100 1.89 -11.72 10.56
N GLY A 101 3.15 -11.70 11.04
CA GLY A 101 3.50 -11.36 12.42
C GLY A 101 3.18 -9.90 12.77
N SER A 102 3.44 -8.97 11.85
CA SER A 102 3.10 -7.55 12.05
C SER A 102 1.61 -7.32 12.17
N ILE A 103 0.82 -7.91 11.27
CA ILE A 103 -0.64 -7.78 11.31
C ILE A 103 -1.18 -8.44 12.58
N GLY A 104 -0.72 -9.63 12.93
CA GLY A 104 -1.12 -10.35 14.15
C GLY A 104 -0.78 -9.59 15.44
N LEU A 105 0.44 -9.04 15.53
CA LEU A 105 0.85 -8.27 16.70
C LEU A 105 0.11 -6.93 16.78
N CYS A 106 -0.11 -6.25 15.64
CA CYS A 106 -0.94 -5.05 15.59
C CYS A 106 -2.38 -5.34 16.03
N ALA A 107 -2.96 -6.46 15.57
CA ALA A 107 -4.29 -6.91 15.97
C ALA A 107 -4.38 -7.19 17.47
N PHE A 108 -3.38 -7.86 18.04
CA PHE A 108 -3.28 -8.10 19.46
C PHE A 108 -3.22 -6.79 20.25
N LEU A 109 -2.37 -5.83 19.84
CA LEU A 109 -2.27 -4.52 20.48
C LEU A 109 -3.61 -3.76 20.39
N THR A 110 -4.29 -3.83 19.26
CA THR A 110 -5.58 -3.16 19.03
C THR A 110 -6.66 -3.60 20.03
N LEU A 111 -6.65 -4.85 20.51
CA LEU A 111 -7.58 -5.31 21.55
C LEU A 111 -7.43 -4.56 22.88
N PHE A 112 -6.27 -3.97 23.14
CA PHE A 112 -6.01 -3.15 24.34
C PHE A 112 -6.41 -1.69 24.17
N THR A 113 -6.81 -1.25 22.97
CA THR A 113 -7.17 0.16 22.72
C THR A 113 -8.26 0.66 23.69
N PRO A 114 -9.35 -0.07 23.99
CA PRO A 114 -10.35 0.40 24.94
C PRO A 114 -9.80 0.60 26.35
N ILE A 115 -8.95 -0.30 26.83
CA ILE A 115 -8.34 -0.22 28.16
C ILE A 115 -7.36 0.97 28.23
N CYS A 116 -6.54 1.17 27.18
CA CYS A 116 -5.62 2.29 27.10
C CYS A 116 -6.37 3.65 27.00
N ALA A 117 -7.49 3.69 26.29
CA ALA A 117 -8.33 4.89 26.23
C ALA A 117 -8.87 5.25 27.62
N GLN A 118 -9.36 4.26 28.39
CA GLN A 118 -9.82 4.47 29.77
C GLN A 118 -8.70 4.93 30.71
N ALA A 119 -7.46 4.44 30.52
CA ALA A 119 -6.30 4.88 31.28
C ALA A 119 -5.84 6.31 30.95
N GLY A 120 -6.28 6.87 29.83
CA GLY A 120 -6.03 8.25 29.41
C GLY A 120 -5.28 8.38 28.08
N SER A 121 -5.22 9.64 27.60
CA SER A 121 -4.62 9.95 26.28
C SER A 121 -3.16 9.53 26.16
N GLY A 122 -2.36 9.62 27.22
CA GLY A 122 -0.96 9.22 27.21
C GLY A 122 -0.76 7.70 26.96
N ALA A 123 -1.57 6.86 27.60
CA ALA A 123 -1.54 5.41 27.38
C ALA A 123 -1.99 5.06 25.95
N LEU A 124 -3.01 5.73 25.44
CA LEU A 124 -3.48 5.54 24.08
C LEU A 124 -2.46 5.98 23.04
N ILE A 125 -1.78 7.12 23.23
CA ILE A 125 -0.68 7.58 22.38
C ILE A 125 0.45 6.55 22.37
N PHE A 126 0.84 6.04 23.53
CA PHE A 126 1.89 5.02 23.62
C PHE A 126 1.52 3.75 22.87
N LEU A 127 0.29 3.26 23.02
CA LEU A 127 -0.21 2.11 22.27
C LEU A 127 -0.17 2.36 20.75
N ARG A 128 -0.61 3.54 20.30
CA ARG A 128 -0.57 3.93 18.87
C ARG A 128 0.84 4.00 18.29
N LEU A 129 1.83 4.45 19.09
CA LEU A 129 3.25 4.39 18.72
C LEU A 129 3.70 2.95 18.50
N LEU A 130 3.30 2.00 19.38
CA LEU A 130 3.62 0.59 19.22
C LEU A 130 2.93 -0.02 17.98
N GLU A 131 1.65 0.26 17.77
CA GLU A 131 0.91 -0.21 16.58
C GLU A 131 1.55 0.34 15.28
N GLY A 132 1.95 1.61 15.28
CA GLY A 132 2.68 2.22 14.17
C GLY A 132 4.01 1.52 13.91
N LEU A 133 4.80 1.29 14.95
CA LEU A 133 6.09 0.60 14.88
C LEU A 133 5.94 -0.80 14.26
N VAL A 134 5.02 -1.59 14.75
CA VAL A 134 4.79 -2.95 14.26
C VAL A 134 4.29 -2.95 12.82
N SER A 135 3.39 -2.04 12.47
CA SER A 135 2.82 -1.95 11.12
C SER A 135 3.81 -1.53 10.03
N THR A 136 5.02 -1.04 10.41
CA THR A 136 6.05 -0.66 9.43
C THR A 136 6.46 -1.80 8.51
N CYS A 137 6.42 -3.04 8.99
CA CYS A 137 6.87 -4.20 8.21
C CYS A 137 5.88 -4.64 7.12
N VAL A 138 4.63 -4.20 7.15
CA VAL A 138 3.56 -4.72 6.29
C VAL A 138 3.88 -4.57 4.80
N TYR A 139 4.15 -3.36 4.32
CA TYR A 139 4.44 -3.15 2.90
C TYR A 139 5.81 -3.66 2.46
N PRO A 140 6.91 -3.41 3.19
CA PRO A 140 8.21 -3.99 2.84
C PRO A 140 8.19 -5.51 2.77
N ALA A 141 7.55 -6.17 3.74
CA ALA A 141 7.43 -7.63 3.78
C ALA A 141 6.62 -8.17 2.60
N LEU A 142 5.55 -7.48 2.21
CA LEU A 142 4.75 -7.90 1.05
C LEU A 142 5.53 -7.75 -0.27
N HIS A 143 6.38 -6.73 -0.41
CA HIS A 143 7.26 -6.59 -1.57
C HIS A 143 8.35 -7.67 -1.60
N ASP A 144 8.90 -8.03 -0.44
CA ASP A 144 9.82 -9.16 -0.34
C ASP A 144 9.15 -10.50 -0.74
N ILE A 145 7.89 -10.72 -0.35
CA ILE A 145 7.11 -11.87 -0.79
C ILE A 145 6.95 -11.88 -2.32
N TRP A 146 6.57 -10.75 -2.92
CA TRP A 146 6.36 -10.68 -4.37
C TRP A 146 7.64 -10.84 -5.17
N SER A 147 8.80 -10.44 -4.66
CA SER A 147 10.08 -10.69 -5.31
C SER A 147 10.39 -12.19 -5.46
N LYS A 148 9.79 -13.04 -4.60
CA LYS A 148 10.00 -14.50 -4.56
C LYS A 148 8.90 -15.29 -5.28
N TRP A 149 7.66 -14.77 -5.27
CA TRP A 149 6.47 -15.50 -5.70
C TRP A 149 5.84 -15.01 -7.00
N ALA A 150 6.18 -13.81 -7.49
CA ALA A 150 5.55 -13.24 -8.67
C ALA A 150 6.34 -13.51 -9.95
N PRO A 151 5.78 -14.31 -10.90
CA PRO A 151 6.32 -14.39 -12.25
C PRO A 151 6.22 -13.04 -12.96
N LYS A 152 7.12 -12.75 -13.90
CA LYS A 152 7.11 -11.49 -14.68
C LYS A 152 5.79 -11.22 -15.37
N SER A 153 5.12 -12.27 -15.88
CA SER A 153 3.84 -12.18 -16.59
C SER A 153 2.67 -11.67 -15.73
N ASP A 154 2.66 -12.01 -14.44
CA ASP A 154 1.53 -11.79 -13.54
C ASP A 154 1.88 -10.81 -12.39
N LYS A 155 3.08 -10.23 -12.42
CA LYS A 155 3.67 -9.45 -11.32
C LYS A 155 2.78 -8.29 -10.86
N SER A 156 2.31 -7.49 -11.81
CA SER A 156 1.47 -6.33 -11.48
C SER A 156 0.08 -6.75 -11.02
N THR A 157 -0.52 -7.77 -11.64
CA THR A 157 -1.84 -8.29 -11.27
C THR A 157 -1.85 -8.84 -9.84
N LEU A 158 -0.88 -9.68 -9.49
CA LEU A 158 -0.80 -10.28 -8.15
C LEU A 158 -0.56 -9.24 -7.06
N ALA A 159 0.38 -8.32 -7.30
CA ALA A 159 0.71 -7.29 -6.33
C ALA A 159 -0.44 -6.29 -6.13
N THR A 160 -1.05 -5.80 -7.21
CA THR A 160 -2.12 -4.80 -7.13
C THR A 160 -3.44 -5.40 -6.62
N PHE A 161 -3.72 -6.68 -6.88
CA PHE A 161 -4.84 -7.35 -6.24
C PHE A 161 -4.67 -7.33 -4.72
N ALA A 162 -3.49 -7.69 -4.19
CA ALA A 162 -3.22 -7.61 -2.76
C ALA A 162 -3.33 -6.16 -2.26
N PHE A 163 -2.76 -5.17 -2.96
CA PHE A 163 -2.83 -3.75 -2.56
C PHE A 163 -4.25 -3.21 -2.51
N SER A 164 -5.15 -3.68 -3.38
CA SER A 164 -6.55 -3.25 -3.40
C SER A 164 -7.28 -3.56 -2.08
N GLY A 165 -6.84 -4.58 -1.34
CA GLY A 165 -7.37 -4.94 -0.02
C GLY A 165 -7.30 -3.80 0.99
N ALA A 166 -6.22 -3.00 0.95
CA ALA A 166 -6.06 -1.83 1.82
C ALA A 166 -7.21 -0.81 1.67
N TYR A 167 -7.62 -0.58 0.45
CA TYR A 167 -8.66 0.40 0.12
C TYR A 167 -10.07 -0.14 0.40
N VAL A 168 -10.30 -1.43 0.18
CA VAL A 168 -11.54 -2.10 0.63
C VAL A 168 -11.65 -2.04 2.15
N GLY A 169 -10.56 -2.29 2.88
CA GLY A 169 -10.53 -2.17 4.34
C GLY A 169 -10.88 -0.76 4.81
N THR A 170 -10.30 0.27 4.18
CA THR A 170 -10.63 1.67 4.46
C THR A 170 -12.10 1.98 4.17
N PHE A 171 -12.62 1.57 3.00
CA PHE A 171 -14.03 1.74 2.64
C PHE A 171 -14.97 1.12 3.67
N ILE A 172 -14.75 -0.14 4.03
CA ILE A 172 -15.58 -0.87 5.00
C ILE A 172 -15.57 -0.17 6.37
N THR A 173 -14.39 0.27 6.82
CA THR A 173 -14.25 0.97 8.10
C THR A 173 -15.02 2.29 8.10
N LEU A 174 -14.88 3.11 7.05
CA LEU A 174 -15.56 4.41 6.96
C LEU A 174 -17.09 4.24 6.79
N MET A 175 -17.53 3.23 6.03
CA MET A 175 -18.95 3.00 5.75
C MET A 175 -19.71 2.44 6.96
N PHE A 176 -19.13 1.47 7.65
CA PHE A 176 -19.82 0.71 8.70
C PHE A 176 -19.34 1.02 10.12
N GLY A 177 -18.16 1.61 10.26
CA GLY A 177 -17.59 1.89 11.57
C GLY A 177 -18.42 2.85 12.40
N GLY A 178 -19.03 3.87 11.77
CA GLY A 178 -19.94 4.80 12.43
C GLY A 178 -21.19 4.11 13.01
N VAL A 179 -21.78 3.17 12.25
CA VAL A 179 -22.94 2.38 12.69
C VAL A 179 -22.57 1.50 13.88
N ILE A 180 -21.44 0.80 13.81
CA ILE A 180 -20.97 -0.05 14.93
C ILE A 180 -20.72 0.81 16.18
N ALA A 181 -20.08 1.98 16.02
CA ALA A 181 -19.79 2.86 17.14
C ALA A 181 -21.06 3.45 17.79
N ALA A 182 -22.11 3.73 16.98
CA ALA A 182 -23.36 4.31 17.46
C ALA A 182 -24.30 3.27 18.08
N ASP A 183 -24.46 2.10 17.41
CA ASP A 183 -25.50 1.13 17.78
C ASP A 183 -25.00 0.11 18.82
N TRP A 184 -23.70 -0.23 18.83
CA TRP A 184 -23.18 -1.27 19.72
C TRP A 184 -22.28 -0.73 20.83
N ALA A 185 -21.41 0.18 20.56
CA ALA A 185 -20.43 0.92 21.32
C ALA A 185 -19.11 0.96 20.55
N TRP A 186 -18.33 2.04 20.71
CA TRP A 186 -17.10 2.27 19.98
C TRP A 186 -16.01 1.20 20.25
N GLU A 187 -16.02 0.53 21.41
CA GLU A 187 -15.08 -0.53 21.79
C GLU A 187 -15.16 -1.74 20.84
N TRP A 188 -16.34 -2.03 20.30
CA TRP A 188 -16.54 -3.17 19.39
C TRP A 188 -15.77 -3.02 18.08
N LEU A 189 -15.46 -1.79 17.65
CA LEU A 189 -14.60 -1.58 16.49
C LEU A 189 -13.22 -2.23 16.67
N PHE A 190 -12.67 -2.17 17.87
CA PHE A 190 -11.36 -2.73 18.19
C PHE A 190 -11.42 -4.24 18.43
N TYR A 191 -12.43 -4.70 19.13
CA TYR A 191 -12.57 -6.14 19.41
C TYR A 191 -12.85 -6.94 18.14
N LEU A 192 -13.79 -6.51 17.29
CA LEU A 192 -14.12 -7.19 16.04
C LEU A 192 -12.95 -7.18 15.06
N SER A 193 -12.34 -6.01 14.84
CA SER A 193 -11.21 -5.91 13.92
C SER A 193 -9.99 -6.68 14.41
N GLY A 194 -9.68 -6.61 15.70
CA GLY A 194 -8.57 -7.34 16.31
C GLY A 194 -8.75 -8.85 16.22
N LEU A 195 -9.91 -9.39 16.63
CA LEU A 195 -10.19 -10.84 16.58
C LEU A 195 -10.19 -11.36 15.14
N PHE A 196 -10.82 -10.64 14.21
CA PHE A 196 -10.84 -11.04 12.80
C PHE A 196 -9.43 -11.11 12.21
N SER A 197 -8.58 -10.13 12.53
CA SER A 197 -7.19 -10.10 12.07
C SER A 197 -6.32 -11.19 12.71
N LEU A 198 -6.57 -11.56 13.98
CA LEU A 198 -5.88 -12.67 14.64
C LEU A 198 -6.24 -14.01 13.99
N VAL A 199 -7.54 -14.25 13.69
CA VAL A 199 -7.96 -15.45 12.95
C VAL A 199 -7.27 -15.53 11.59
N TRP A 200 -7.24 -14.40 10.86
CA TRP A 200 -6.53 -14.34 9.58
C TRP A 200 -5.03 -14.64 9.74
N THR A 201 -4.39 -14.16 10.80
CA THR A 201 -2.96 -14.42 11.05
C THR A 201 -2.68 -15.92 11.17
N VAL A 202 -3.55 -16.66 11.86
CA VAL A 202 -3.43 -18.14 11.93
C VAL A 202 -3.57 -18.77 10.55
N ILE A 203 -4.58 -18.34 9.77
CA ILE A 203 -4.80 -18.80 8.39
C ILE A 203 -3.58 -18.49 7.51
N TRP A 204 -3.02 -17.29 7.64
CA TRP A 204 -1.82 -16.88 6.91
C TRP A 204 -0.66 -17.85 7.14
N PHE A 205 -0.30 -18.11 8.38
CA PHE A 205 0.82 -19.01 8.70
C PHE A 205 0.56 -20.47 8.32
N TYR A 206 -0.70 -20.89 8.26
CA TYR A 206 -1.04 -22.24 7.84
C TYR A 206 -0.97 -22.45 6.32
N PHE A 207 -1.40 -21.46 5.53
CA PHE A 207 -1.55 -21.60 4.07
C PHE A 207 -0.44 -21.00 3.22
N THR A 208 0.58 -20.36 3.82
CA THR A 208 1.64 -19.70 3.07
C THR A 208 3.02 -20.27 3.40
N ALA A 209 3.95 -20.09 2.48
CA ALA A 209 5.37 -20.41 2.68
C ALA A 209 6.25 -19.25 2.24
N GLU A 210 7.50 -19.21 2.70
CA GLU A 210 8.45 -18.15 2.36
C GLU A 210 8.88 -18.23 0.89
N LEU A 211 9.09 -19.45 0.38
CA LEU A 211 9.50 -19.73 -1.00
C LEU A 211 8.51 -20.71 -1.66
N PRO A 212 8.32 -20.62 -2.99
CA PRO A 212 7.55 -21.64 -3.72
C PRO A 212 8.05 -23.05 -3.47
N SER A 213 9.37 -23.26 -3.47
CA SER A 213 10.02 -24.58 -3.28
C SER A 213 9.80 -25.19 -1.89
N THR A 214 9.46 -24.39 -0.88
CA THR A 214 9.21 -24.87 0.49
C THR A 214 7.72 -25.01 0.83
N HIS A 215 6.84 -24.77 -0.14
CA HIS A 215 5.40 -24.82 0.10
C HIS A 215 4.89 -26.27 -0.03
N GLU A 216 4.33 -26.83 1.05
CA GLU A 216 3.96 -28.25 1.16
C GLU A 216 2.96 -28.76 0.11
N THR A 217 2.11 -27.90 -0.42
CA THR A 217 0.98 -28.27 -1.30
C THR A 217 1.01 -27.60 -2.68
N ILE A 218 2.12 -26.98 -3.06
CA ILE A 218 2.30 -26.44 -4.40
C ILE A 218 2.56 -27.59 -5.39
N SER A 219 2.12 -27.45 -6.65
CA SER A 219 2.51 -28.41 -7.68
C SER A 219 3.95 -28.15 -8.13
N GLU A 220 4.68 -29.22 -8.48
CA GLU A 220 6.03 -29.11 -9.02
C GLU A 220 6.09 -28.24 -10.29
N GLU A 221 5.06 -28.34 -11.13
CA GLU A 221 4.92 -27.51 -12.33
C GLU A 221 4.81 -26.03 -12.01
N GLU A 222 3.99 -25.64 -10.99
CA GLU A 222 3.85 -24.24 -10.60
C GLU A 222 5.13 -23.72 -9.92
N ALA A 223 5.75 -24.51 -9.04
CA ALA A 223 6.99 -24.13 -8.40
C ALA A 223 8.11 -23.87 -9.42
N LYS A 224 8.25 -24.76 -10.40
CA LYS A 224 9.19 -24.61 -11.51
C LYS A 224 8.85 -23.41 -12.39
N TYR A 225 7.57 -23.21 -12.72
CA TYR A 225 7.13 -22.08 -13.51
C TYR A 225 7.49 -20.74 -12.84
N ILE A 226 7.24 -20.60 -11.52
CA ILE A 226 7.60 -19.40 -10.78
C ILE A 226 9.11 -19.18 -10.79
N GLU A 227 9.91 -20.25 -10.54
CA GLU A 227 11.36 -20.17 -10.49
C GLU A 227 11.98 -19.74 -11.83
N GLU A 228 11.46 -20.26 -12.95
CA GLU A 228 11.96 -19.97 -14.30
C GLU A 228 11.54 -18.58 -14.81
N HIS A 229 10.41 -18.04 -14.31
CA HIS A 229 9.82 -16.80 -14.83
C HIS A 229 9.87 -15.60 -13.85
N ARG A 230 10.44 -15.77 -12.67
CA ARG A 230 10.73 -14.65 -11.78
C ARG A 230 12.00 -13.90 -12.21
N ASP A 231 12.16 -12.67 -11.72
CA ASP A 231 13.42 -11.95 -11.93
C ASP A 231 14.56 -12.68 -11.22
N GLN A 232 15.55 -13.12 -11.99
CA GLN A 232 16.71 -13.83 -11.43
C GLN A 232 17.57 -12.86 -10.63
N ALA A 233 17.84 -13.19 -9.42
CA ALA A 233 19.05 -13.08 -8.61
C ALA A 233 18.70 -13.30 -7.15
N ILE A 234 18.66 -14.55 -6.70
CA ILE A 234 18.86 -14.83 -5.28
C ILE A 234 20.32 -15.25 -5.16
N SER A 235 21.23 -14.27 -5.19
CA SER A 235 22.52 -14.40 -4.54
C SER A 235 22.29 -14.19 -3.03
N GLN A 236 23.02 -14.92 -2.19
CA GLN A 236 23.00 -14.66 -0.76
C GLN A 236 23.36 -13.19 -0.53
N ILE A 237 22.48 -12.48 0.18
CA ILE A 237 22.64 -11.04 0.43
C ILE A 237 23.65 -10.91 1.57
N ASP A 238 24.91 -10.72 1.24
CA ASP A 238 25.93 -10.47 2.25
C ASP A 238 25.86 -9.03 2.78
N THR A 239 25.56 -8.06 1.92
CA THR A 239 25.47 -6.63 2.31
C THR A 239 24.48 -5.86 1.43
N ILE A 240 23.72 -4.95 2.03
CA ILE A 240 22.85 -4.04 1.26
C ILE A 240 23.69 -2.89 0.71
N PRO A 241 23.64 -2.59 -0.60
CA PRO A 241 24.39 -1.51 -1.23
C PRO A 241 23.76 -0.14 -0.96
N TRP A 242 23.74 0.30 0.29
CA TRP A 242 23.06 1.53 0.72
C TRP A 242 23.44 2.76 -0.09
N LYS A 243 24.76 2.93 -0.36
CA LYS A 243 25.26 4.09 -1.11
C LYS A 243 24.64 4.14 -2.50
N ASP A 244 24.64 3.01 -3.22
CA ASP A 244 24.18 2.94 -4.59
C ASP A 244 22.66 3.13 -4.67
N ILE A 245 21.91 2.56 -3.70
CA ILE A 245 20.47 2.77 -3.58
C ILE A 245 20.14 4.25 -3.36
N PHE A 246 20.80 4.93 -2.40
CA PHE A 246 20.53 6.34 -2.11
C PHE A 246 21.02 7.32 -3.19
N THR A 247 21.94 6.91 -4.05
CA THR A 247 22.41 7.73 -5.19
C THR A 247 21.68 7.39 -6.50
N SER A 248 20.85 6.34 -6.53
CA SER A 248 20.11 5.91 -7.71
C SER A 248 18.95 6.86 -8.05
N LEU A 249 19.00 7.50 -9.21
CA LEU A 249 17.93 8.38 -9.69
C LEU A 249 16.60 7.64 -9.94
N PRO A 250 16.58 6.40 -10.47
CA PRO A 250 15.36 5.61 -10.56
C PRO A 250 14.66 5.37 -9.20
N VAL A 251 15.43 5.18 -8.12
CA VAL A 251 14.87 5.05 -6.76
C VAL A 251 14.20 6.36 -6.33
N TRP A 252 14.84 7.50 -6.56
CA TRP A 252 14.24 8.81 -6.26
C TRP A 252 13.03 9.13 -7.13
N ALA A 253 13.00 8.63 -8.37
CA ALA A 253 11.82 8.76 -9.24
C ALA A 253 10.60 8.02 -8.65
N ILE A 254 10.79 6.80 -8.15
CA ILE A 254 9.75 6.06 -7.42
C ILE A 254 9.30 6.84 -6.18
N ILE A 255 10.24 7.35 -5.38
CA ILE A 255 9.95 8.13 -4.16
C ILE A 255 9.10 9.36 -4.49
N ALA A 256 9.42 10.10 -5.54
CA ALA A 256 8.70 11.30 -5.94
C ALA A 256 7.24 11.00 -6.32
N VAL A 257 7.00 9.95 -7.11
CA VAL A 257 5.65 9.53 -7.49
C VAL A 257 4.88 8.95 -6.30
N HIS A 258 5.55 8.19 -5.44
CA HIS A 258 4.95 7.66 -4.21
C HIS A 258 4.48 8.81 -3.30
N PHE A 259 5.33 9.81 -3.08
CA PHE A 259 4.98 11.00 -2.31
C PHE A 259 3.82 11.77 -2.93
N GLY A 260 3.87 12.07 -4.24
CA GLY A 260 2.83 12.83 -4.95
C GLY A 260 1.47 12.12 -4.97
N THR A 261 1.47 10.78 -5.13
CA THR A 261 0.27 9.97 -5.07
C THR A 261 -0.33 10.00 -3.66
N ASN A 262 0.50 9.74 -2.64
CA ASN A 262 0.06 9.73 -1.26
C ASN A 262 -0.32 11.12 -0.74
N TRP A 263 0.29 12.20 -1.24
CA TRP A 263 -0.15 13.56 -0.95
C TRP A 263 -1.63 13.75 -1.26
N SER A 264 -2.05 13.39 -2.46
CA SER A 264 -3.44 13.51 -2.89
C SER A 264 -4.38 12.58 -2.11
N LEU A 265 -3.93 11.34 -1.84
CA LEU A 265 -4.72 10.38 -1.05
C LEU A 265 -4.90 10.85 0.39
N PHE A 266 -3.85 11.28 1.08
CA PHE A 266 -3.93 11.72 2.46
C PHE A 266 -4.62 13.07 2.61
N LEU A 267 -4.48 13.99 1.65
CA LEU A 267 -5.25 15.22 1.65
C LEU A 267 -6.75 14.91 1.64
N VAL A 268 -7.20 14.07 0.72
CA VAL A 268 -8.61 13.70 0.64
C VAL A 268 -9.03 12.86 1.87
N PHE A 269 -8.20 11.93 2.33
CA PHE A 269 -8.51 11.13 3.51
C PHE A 269 -8.78 11.96 4.75
N ASN A 270 -7.91 12.94 5.02
CA ASN A 270 -7.95 13.75 6.22
C ASN A 270 -9.00 14.87 6.13
N GLU A 271 -9.11 15.51 4.97
CA GLU A 271 -9.76 16.81 4.85
C GLU A 271 -11.11 16.77 4.13
N PHE A 272 -11.39 15.73 3.34
CA PHE A 272 -12.59 15.68 2.52
C PHE A 272 -13.89 15.72 3.34
N PRO A 273 -14.03 15.02 4.48
CA PRO A 273 -15.22 15.14 5.31
C PRO A 273 -15.47 16.58 5.78
N THR A 274 -14.41 17.28 6.20
CA THR A 274 -14.49 18.71 6.62
C THR A 274 -14.89 19.60 5.46
N PHE A 275 -14.29 19.43 4.29
CA PHE A 275 -14.62 20.17 3.08
C PHE A 275 -16.09 19.98 2.67
N LEU A 276 -16.60 18.74 2.71
CA LEU A 276 -18.01 18.43 2.41
C LEU A 276 -18.96 19.18 3.34
N VAL A 277 -18.71 19.14 4.65
CA VAL A 277 -19.60 19.73 5.64
C VAL A 277 -19.49 21.25 5.66
N LYS A 278 -18.26 21.78 5.78
CA LYS A 278 -18.02 23.21 6.04
C LYS A 278 -18.11 24.06 4.78
N SER A 279 -17.51 23.61 3.67
CA SER A 279 -17.46 24.40 2.43
C SER A 279 -18.61 24.07 1.48
N LEU A 280 -18.99 22.80 1.34
CA LEU A 280 -20.07 22.40 0.42
C LEU A 280 -21.44 22.31 1.09
N GLY A 281 -21.53 22.38 2.44
CA GLY A 281 -22.78 22.38 3.20
C GLY A 281 -23.56 21.05 3.14
N PHE A 282 -22.87 19.91 3.09
CA PHE A 282 -23.50 18.62 3.27
C PHE A 282 -23.80 18.35 4.75
N HIS A 283 -24.82 17.52 5.03
CA HIS A 283 -25.05 17.01 6.37
C HIS A 283 -23.94 16.04 6.78
N VAL A 284 -23.60 16.02 8.06
CA VAL A 284 -22.50 15.19 8.62
C VAL A 284 -22.72 13.71 8.30
N ASP A 285 -23.96 13.23 8.43
CA ASP A 285 -24.32 11.82 8.16
C ASP A 285 -24.05 11.41 6.70
N SER A 286 -24.33 12.33 5.75
CA SER A 286 -24.07 12.09 4.32
C SER A 286 -22.58 12.19 3.99
N ALA A 287 -21.85 13.07 4.67
CA ALA A 287 -20.43 13.29 4.40
C ALA A 287 -19.59 12.04 4.65
N GLY A 288 -19.91 11.25 5.69
CA GLY A 288 -19.25 9.98 5.97
C GLY A 288 -19.35 8.98 4.81
N SER A 289 -20.57 8.70 4.36
CA SER A 289 -20.83 7.77 3.24
C SER A 289 -20.22 8.26 1.92
N ILE A 290 -20.31 9.57 1.63
CA ILE A 290 -19.70 10.17 0.44
C ILE A 290 -18.18 10.05 0.50
N SER A 291 -17.57 10.24 1.68
CA SER A 291 -16.11 10.13 1.87
C SER A 291 -15.60 8.70 1.77
N ALA A 292 -16.44 7.70 1.96
CA ALA A 292 -16.06 6.29 1.81
C ALA A 292 -15.98 5.85 0.34
N LEU A 293 -16.87 6.36 -0.53
CA LEU A 293 -17.00 5.91 -1.92
C LEU A 293 -15.70 5.99 -2.76
N PRO A 294 -14.87 7.05 -2.67
CA PRO A 294 -13.61 7.12 -3.40
C PRO A 294 -12.68 5.92 -3.15
N TRP A 295 -12.67 5.36 -1.95
CA TRP A 295 -11.80 4.25 -1.57
C TRP A 295 -12.22 2.93 -2.22
N LEU A 296 -13.52 2.69 -2.37
CA LEU A 296 -14.02 1.53 -3.10
C LEU A 296 -13.60 1.61 -4.58
N LEU A 297 -13.79 2.76 -5.21
CA LEU A 297 -13.41 2.96 -6.61
C LEU A 297 -11.89 2.88 -6.80
N LEU A 298 -11.12 3.41 -5.85
CA LEU A 298 -9.67 3.28 -5.84
C LEU A 298 -9.24 1.81 -5.84
N SER A 299 -9.87 0.95 -5.03
CA SER A 299 -9.55 -0.48 -5.00
C SER A 299 -9.78 -1.15 -6.36
N VAL A 300 -10.87 -0.81 -7.04
CA VAL A 300 -11.18 -1.33 -8.38
C VAL A 300 -10.14 -0.85 -9.40
N THR A 301 -9.78 0.44 -9.37
CA THR A 301 -8.82 1.01 -10.34
C THR A 301 -7.39 0.51 -10.12
N VAL A 302 -6.97 0.25 -8.88
CA VAL A 302 -5.67 -0.37 -8.57
C VAL A 302 -5.57 -1.75 -9.23
N TYR A 303 -6.56 -2.61 -9.00
CA TYR A 303 -6.54 -3.98 -9.54
C TYR A 303 -6.69 -4.01 -11.06
N ALA A 304 -7.62 -3.24 -11.61
CA ALA A 304 -7.79 -3.16 -13.06
C ALA A 304 -6.52 -2.68 -13.77
N ALA A 305 -5.83 -1.70 -13.19
CA ALA A 305 -4.57 -1.21 -13.74
C ALA A 305 -3.44 -2.24 -13.67
N GLY A 306 -3.43 -3.13 -12.67
CA GLY A 306 -2.49 -4.25 -12.62
C GLY A 306 -2.64 -5.19 -13.80
N ILE A 307 -3.89 -5.62 -14.09
CA ILE A 307 -4.21 -6.45 -15.24
C ILE A 307 -3.82 -5.77 -16.56
N ILE A 308 -4.14 -4.47 -16.69
CA ILE A 308 -3.80 -3.70 -17.88
C ILE A 308 -2.28 -3.57 -18.02
N SER A 309 -1.56 -3.33 -16.91
CA SER A 309 -0.11 -3.22 -16.89
C SER A 309 0.56 -4.49 -17.39
N ASP A 310 0.17 -5.67 -16.87
CA ASP A 310 0.74 -6.95 -17.30
C ASP A 310 0.46 -7.24 -18.78
N LYS A 311 -0.77 -6.98 -19.27
CA LYS A 311 -1.09 -7.11 -20.69
C LYS A 311 -0.31 -6.16 -21.61
N LEU A 312 -0.01 -4.95 -21.13
CA LEU A 312 0.78 -4.00 -21.90
C LEU A 312 2.26 -4.38 -21.94
N THR A 313 2.80 -4.97 -20.87
CA THR A 313 4.20 -5.43 -20.82
C THR A 313 4.47 -6.64 -21.73
N GLU A 314 3.43 -7.36 -22.16
CA GLU A 314 3.56 -8.39 -23.21
C GLU A 314 3.96 -7.79 -24.58
N LYS A 315 3.63 -6.52 -24.83
CA LYS A 315 3.81 -5.85 -26.15
C LYS A 315 4.82 -4.71 -26.12
N TYR A 316 4.99 -4.08 -24.98
CA TYR A 316 5.81 -2.88 -24.81
C TYR A 316 6.84 -3.11 -23.70
N SER A 317 7.94 -2.36 -23.72
CA SER A 317 8.93 -2.41 -22.65
C SER A 317 8.35 -2.04 -21.30
N THR A 318 8.84 -2.66 -20.23
CA THR A 318 8.42 -2.37 -18.84
C THR A 318 8.51 -0.89 -18.55
N LEU A 319 9.62 -0.25 -18.90
CA LEU A 319 9.82 1.19 -18.70
C LEU A 319 8.74 2.05 -19.37
N PHE A 320 8.42 1.74 -20.64
CA PHE A 320 7.36 2.47 -21.35
C PHE A 320 6.02 2.35 -20.62
N VAL A 321 5.64 1.14 -20.24
CA VAL A 321 4.36 0.87 -19.55
C VAL A 321 4.30 1.62 -18.21
N ARG A 322 5.40 1.58 -17.43
CA ARG A 322 5.48 2.29 -16.14
C ARG A 322 5.32 3.80 -16.33
N LYS A 323 6.06 4.41 -17.28
CA LYS A 323 5.95 5.85 -17.58
C LYS A 323 4.58 6.23 -18.12
N PHE A 324 3.99 5.42 -19.00
CA PHE A 324 2.67 5.65 -19.57
C PHE A 324 1.58 5.68 -18.49
N ILE A 325 1.54 4.67 -17.62
CA ILE A 325 0.52 4.57 -16.56
C ILE A 325 0.65 5.72 -15.56
N VAL A 326 1.86 6.06 -15.11
CA VAL A 326 2.09 7.21 -14.22
C VAL A 326 1.67 8.52 -14.90
N SER A 327 2.01 8.70 -16.18
CA SER A 327 1.62 9.90 -16.93
C SER A 327 0.11 10.06 -17.00
N LEU A 328 -0.59 8.98 -17.36
CA LEU A 328 -2.05 9.00 -17.41
C LEU A 328 -2.65 9.32 -16.03
N THR A 329 -2.14 8.69 -14.98
CA THR A 329 -2.55 8.93 -13.59
C THR A 329 -2.47 10.41 -13.23
N PHE A 330 -1.28 11.01 -13.35
CA PHE A 330 -1.09 12.39 -12.89
C PHE A 330 -1.76 13.42 -13.79
N ILE A 331 -1.87 13.16 -15.10
CA ILE A 331 -2.65 14.02 -16.00
C ILE A 331 -4.12 14.03 -15.58
N VAL A 332 -4.74 12.87 -15.36
CA VAL A 332 -6.14 12.79 -14.92
C VAL A 332 -6.33 13.43 -13.55
N LEU A 333 -5.42 13.18 -12.61
CA LEU A 333 -5.44 13.78 -11.28
C LEU A 333 -5.37 15.32 -11.35
N ILE A 334 -4.44 15.88 -12.11
CA ILE A 334 -4.28 17.32 -12.28
C ILE A 334 -5.53 17.93 -12.93
N LEU A 335 -6.02 17.32 -14.00
CA LEU A 335 -7.25 17.78 -14.68
C LEU A 335 -8.48 17.74 -13.77
N ALA A 336 -8.59 16.72 -12.90
CA ALA A 336 -9.68 16.62 -11.95
C ALA A 336 -9.57 17.72 -10.87
N PHE A 337 -8.37 18.03 -10.36
CA PHE A 337 -8.19 19.16 -9.46
C PHE A 337 -8.46 20.51 -10.14
N VAL A 338 -8.04 20.71 -11.39
CA VAL A 338 -8.38 21.90 -12.18
C VAL A 338 -9.90 22.05 -12.28
N LEU A 339 -10.62 20.96 -12.61
CA LEU A 339 -12.07 20.98 -12.66
C LEU A 339 -12.68 21.41 -11.32
N VAL A 340 -12.21 20.80 -10.21
CA VAL A 340 -12.71 21.13 -8.87
C VAL A 340 -12.47 22.60 -8.51
N THR A 341 -11.32 23.18 -8.85
CA THR A 341 -10.99 24.59 -8.56
C THR A 341 -11.82 25.57 -9.41
N LEU A 342 -12.13 25.21 -10.65
CA LEU A 342 -12.91 26.07 -11.56
C LEU A 342 -14.41 26.05 -11.25
N LEU A 343 -14.92 25.01 -10.58
CA LEU A 343 -16.34 24.87 -10.27
C LEU A 343 -16.79 25.78 -9.12
N ASN A 344 -17.99 26.35 -9.25
CA ASN A 344 -18.63 27.10 -8.17
C ASN A 344 -19.19 26.12 -7.11
N VAL A 345 -19.26 26.55 -5.85
CA VAL A 345 -19.84 25.80 -4.72
C VAL A 345 -21.26 25.30 -5.00
N LYS A 346 -22.04 26.01 -5.86
CA LYS A 346 -23.38 25.56 -6.28
C LYS A 346 -23.34 24.22 -7.04
N SER A 347 -22.21 23.87 -7.66
CA SER A 347 -22.03 22.62 -8.42
C SER A 347 -21.52 21.46 -7.54
N ARG A 348 -22.11 21.28 -6.35
CA ARG A 348 -21.67 20.33 -5.31
C ARG A 348 -21.41 18.92 -5.86
N ALA A 349 -22.34 18.38 -6.67
CA ALA A 349 -22.22 17.04 -7.21
C ALA A 349 -20.99 16.89 -8.14
N LEU A 350 -20.71 17.90 -8.98
CA LEU A 350 -19.55 17.87 -9.87
C LEU A 350 -18.23 18.01 -9.10
N ILE A 351 -18.19 18.80 -8.04
CA ILE A 351 -17.02 18.94 -7.15
C ILE A 351 -16.74 17.60 -6.48
N VAL A 352 -17.76 16.95 -5.91
CA VAL A 352 -17.66 15.63 -5.29
C VAL A 352 -17.17 14.59 -6.31
N THR A 353 -17.75 14.58 -7.52
CA THR A 353 -17.30 13.70 -8.60
C THR A 353 -15.84 13.94 -8.96
N GLY A 354 -15.41 15.20 -9.04
CA GLY A 354 -14.01 15.56 -9.28
C GLY A 354 -13.06 15.00 -8.22
N ILE A 355 -13.41 15.12 -6.93
CA ILE A 355 -12.61 14.53 -5.83
C ILE A 355 -12.60 13.00 -5.89
N ILE A 356 -13.73 12.37 -6.22
CA ILE A 356 -13.79 10.91 -6.43
C ILE A 356 -12.84 10.49 -7.56
N ILE A 357 -12.80 11.24 -8.66
CA ILE A 357 -11.88 10.99 -9.78
C ILE A 357 -10.43 11.15 -9.32
N VAL A 358 -10.10 12.20 -8.54
CA VAL A 358 -8.74 12.38 -7.99
C VAL A 358 -8.27 11.14 -7.25
N VAL A 359 -9.05 10.63 -6.31
CA VAL A 359 -8.68 9.45 -5.53
C VAL A 359 -8.60 8.21 -6.40
N SER A 360 -9.60 7.98 -7.25
CA SER A 360 -9.65 6.80 -8.12
C SER A 360 -8.50 6.80 -9.13
N ALA A 361 -8.08 7.98 -9.62
CA ALA A 361 -6.94 8.12 -10.52
C ALA A 361 -5.59 7.76 -9.85
N CYS A 362 -5.47 7.82 -8.53
CA CYS A 362 -4.28 7.37 -7.82
C CYS A 362 -4.06 5.86 -7.91
N GLY A 363 -5.11 5.07 -8.23
CA GLY A 363 -5.03 3.61 -8.30
C GLY A 363 -4.00 3.09 -9.31
N PRO A 364 -4.07 3.50 -10.59
CA PRO A 364 -3.13 3.05 -11.60
C PRO A 364 -1.66 3.35 -11.27
N ALA A 365 -1.35 4.40 -10.49
CA ALA A 365 0.01 4.67 -10.06
C ALA A 365 0.62 3.48 -9.30
N TRP A 366 -0.14 2.77 -8.48
CA TRP A 366 0.31 1.59 -7.75
C TRP A 366 0.68 0.41 -8.67
N ALA A 367 0.01 0.27 -9.81
CA ALA A 367 0.38 -0.70 -10.84
C ALA A 367 1.66 -0.32 -11.59
N SER A 368 2.12 0.90 -11.43
CA SER A 368 3.37 1.42 -11.99
C SER A 368 4.45 1.54 -10.91
N PHE A 369 4.51 2.63 -10.15
CA PHE A 369 5.59 2.84 -9.18
C PHE A 369 5.60 1.78 -8.07
N GLY A 370 4.43 1.31 -7.62
CA GLY A 370 4.31 0.29 -6.59
C GLY A 370 4.91 -1.06 -7.00
N VAL A 371 4.82 -1.40 -8.29
CA VAL A 371 5.45 -2.60 -8.88
C VAL A 371 6.88 -2.33 -9.32
N ASN A 372 7.21 -1.10 -9.66
CA ASN A 372 8.54 -0.72 -10.16
C ASN A 372 9.68 -0.98 -9.14
N HIS A 373 9.37 -1.02 -7.84
CA HIS A 373 10.31 -1.50 -6.82
C HIS A 373 10.81 -2.92 -7.11
N LEU A 374 9.92 -3.80 -7.63
CA LEU A 374 10.25 -5.16 -8.03
C LEU A 374 11.04 -5.19 -9.33
N ASP A 375 10.75 -4.27 -10.27
CA ASP A 375 11.43 -4.22 -11.57
C ASP A 375 12.90 -3.83 -11.41
N ILE A 376 13.19 -2.78 -10.62
CA ILE A 376 14.54 -2.23 -10.48
C ILE A 376 15.35 -2.84 -9.33
N GLY A 377 14.67 -3.36 -8.29
CA GLY A 377 15.28 -3.78 -7.02
C GLY A 377 15.40 -5.28 -6.84
N GLY A 378 14.64 -6.09 -7.58
CA GLY A 378 14.62 -7.54 -7.41
C GLY A 378 14.46 -7.95 -5.94
N HIS A 379 15.42 -8.66 -5.39
CA HIS A 379 15.40 -9.10 -3.98
C HIS A 379 15.53 -7.95 -2.94
N TYR A 380 15.97 -6.75 -3.35
CA TYR A 380 15.94 -5.56 -2.49
C TYR A 380 14.63 -4.78 -2.55
N ALA A 381 13.59 -5.29 -3.23
CA ALA A 381 12.31 -4.59 -3.39
C ALA A 381 11.67 -4.21 -2.03
N GLY A 382 11.82 -5.06 -1.00
CA GLY A 382 11.38 -4.75 0.36
C GLY A 382 12.12 -3.56 0.97
N VAL A 383 13.44 -3.46 0.75
CA VAL A 383 14.27 -2.32 1.20
C VAL A 383 13.86 -1.05 0.47
N LEU A 384 13.70 -1.11 -0.86
CA LEU A 384 13.26 0.03 -1.68
C LEU A 384 11.89 0.52 -1.26
N MET A 385 10.96 -0.42 -1.00
CA MET A 385 9.64 -0.06 -0.47
C MET A 385 9.74 0.59 0.90
N GLY A 386 10.60 0.09 1.79
CA GLY A 386 10.85 0.71 3.09
C GLY A 386 11.33 2.17 2.96
N ILE A 387 12.29 2.43 2.07
CA ILE A 387 12.81 3.78 1.82
C ILE A 387 11.72 4.68 1.23
N SER A 388 11.06 4.23 0.16
CA SER A 388 10.06 5.04 -0.54
C SER A 388 8.84 5.31 0.33
N ASN A 389 8.39 4.33 1.14
CA ASN A 389 7.23 4.49 2.00
C ASN A 389 7.55 5.33 3.25
N SER A 390 8.81 5.36 3.72
CA SER A 390 9.23 6.29 4.77
C SER A 390 8.94 7.74 4.38
N ILE A 391 9.32 8.15 3.19
CA ILE A 391 9.09 9.49 2.65
C ILE A 391 7.66 9.62 2.14
N GLY A 392 7.17 8.62 1.39
CA GLY A 392 5.84 8.60 0.79
C GLY A 392 4.67 8.59 1.78
N SER A 393 4.89 8.24 3.05
CA SER A 393 3.84 8.30 4.08
C SER A 393 3.83 9.60 4.89
N THR A 394 4.82 10.47 4.72
CA THR A 394 4.87 11.77 5.41
C THR A 394 3.68 12.69 5.11
N PRO A 395 3.03 12.65 3.92
CA PRO A 395 1.79 13.39 3.70
C PRO A 395 0.68 13.06 4.72
N GLY A 396 0.71 11.88 5.36
CA GLY A 396 -0.27 11.52 6.38
C GLY A 396 -0.36 12.48 7.55
N PHE A 397 0.76 13.13 7.92
CA PHE A 397 0.78 14.21 8.93
C PHE A 397 1.06 15.60 8.35
N LEU A 398 1.67 15.70 7.16
CA LEU A 398 1.95 16.99 6.53
C LEU A 398 0.67 17.65 5.99
N THR A 399 -0.27 16.87 5.41
CA THR A 399 -1.49 17.45 4.83
C THR A 399 -2.35 18.18 5.88
N PRO A 400 -2.68 17.62 7.07
CA PRO A 400 -3.44 18.38 8.05
C PRO A 400 -2.67 19.58 8.63
N ILE A 401 -1.34 19.50 8.75
CA ILE A 401 -0.53 20.64 9.19
C ILE A 401 -0.64 21.80 8.18
N ILE A 402 -0.42 21.50 6.89
CA ILE A 402 -0.48 22.52 5.84
C ILE A 402 -1.90 23.05 5.67
N THR A 403 -2.93 22.18 5.77
CA THR A 403 -4.33 22.62 5.79
C THR A 403 -4.59 23.62 6.90
N GLY A 404 -4.10 23.36 8.11
CA GLY A 404 -4.27 24.26 9.24
C GLY A 404 -3.58 25.63 9.11
N TYR A 405 -2.57 25.75 8.21
CA TYR A 405 -1.94 27.04 7.88
C TYR A 405 -2.59 27.74 6.69
N VAL A 406 -3.26 27.01 5.81
CA VAL A 406 -3.80 27.54 4.54
C VAL A 406 -5.29 27.85 4.68
N VAL A 407 -6.02 27.06 5.47
CA VAL A 407 -7.47 27.16 5.62
C VAL A 407 -7.81 27.75 6.99
N ASP A 408 -7.92 29.08 7.07
CA ASP A 408 -8.37 29.80 8.27
C ASP A 408 -9.89 29.75 8.39
N ASP A 409 -10.60 29.97 7.26
CA ASP A 409 -12.05 29.85 7.16
C ASP A 409 -12.44 28.60 6.36
N SER A 410 -12.79 27.53 7.07
CA SER A 410 -13.18 26.25 6.45
C SER A 410 -14.45 26.33 5.59
N SER A 411 -15.22 27.42 5.63
CA SER A 411 -16.35 27.68 4.73
C SER A 411 -15.91 28.25 3.37
N SER A 412 -14.71 28.83 3.31
CA SER A 412 -14.14 29.49 2.13
C SER A 412 -13.60 28.49 1.12
N LYS A 413 -14.34 28.23 0.04
CA LYS A 413 -13.84 27.36 -1.04
C LYS A 413 -12.49 27.83 -1.61
N ARG A 414 -12.25 29.15 -1.66
CA ARG A 414 -11.00 29.73 -2.19
C ARG A 414 -9.76 29.23 -1.43
N GLU A 415 -9.85 29.05 -0.13
CA GLU A 415 -8.74 28.56 0.68
C GLU A 415 -8.48 27.08 0.41
N TRP A 416 -9.55 26.29 0.25
CA TRP A 416 -9.43 24.89 -0.19
C TRP A 416 -8.82 24.76 -1.59
N ASP A 417 -9.16 25.69 -2.51
CA ASP A 417 -8.58 25.70 -3.85
C ASP A 417 -7.05 25.87 -3.83
N ILE A 418 -6.49 26.57 -2.85
CA ILE A 418 -5.02 26.69 -2.69
C ILE A 418 -4.41 25.32 -2.42
N LEU A 419 -5.03 24.48 -1.56
CA LEU A 419 -4.56 23.11 -1.30
C LEU A 419 -4.60 22.24 -2.55
N PHE A 420 -5.64 22.40 -3.37
CA PHE A 420 -5.76 21.67 -4.64
C PHE A 420 -4.68 22.14 -5.63
N VAL A 421 -4.35 23.42 -5.69
CA VAL A 421 -3.24 23.95 -6.49
C VAL A 421 -1.89 23.41 -6.01
N ILE A 422 -1.65 23.38 -4.71
CA ILE A 422 -0.43 22.76 -4.14
C ILE A 422 -0.34 21.29 -4.58
N SER A 423 -1.44 20.56 -4.54
CA SER A 423 -1.49 19.14 -4.98
C SER A 423 -1.19 18.98 -6.47
N MET A 424 -1.67 19.89 -7.31
CA MET A 424 -1.35 19.92 -8.75
C MET A 424 0.15 20.15 -8.99
N VAL A 425 0.76 21.09 -8.27
CA VAL A 425 2.20 21.39 -8.41
C VAL A 425 3.04 20.20 -7.97
N ILE A 426 2.73 19.59 -6.82
CA ILE A 426 3.43 18.39 -6.33
C ILE A 426 3.29 17.25 -7.35
N GLY A 427 2.08 17.02 -7.86
CA GLY A 427 1.82 15.98 -8.87
C GLY A 427 2.57 16.23 -10.18
N ALA A 428 2.62 17.47 -10.67
CA ALA A 428 3.35 17.82 -11.87
C ALA A 428 4.88 17.62 -11.71
N LEU A 429 5.43 18.03 -10.58
CA LEU A 429 6.86 17.84 -10.29
C LEU A 429 7.21 16.34 -10.19
N ALA A 430 6.37 15.55 -9.50
CA ALA A 430 6.55 14.10 -9.38
C ALA A 430 6.50 13.42 -10.76
N LEU A 431 5.54 13.80 -11.61
CA LEU A 431 5.40 13.29 -12.96
C LEU A 431 6.64 13.58 -13.81
N VAL A 432 7.07 14.84 -13.85
CA VAL A 432 8.26 15.25 -14.64
C VAL A 432 9.50 14.49 -14.19
N PHE A 433 9.72 14.39 -12.87
CA PHE A 433 10.85 13.66 -12.31
C PHE A 433 10.83 12.18 -12.68
N TYR A 434 9.67 11.53 -12.61
CA TYR A 434 9.54 10.12 -12.98
C TYR A 434 9.74 9.88 -14.49
N ILE A 435 9.20 10.75 -15.36
CA ILE A 435 9.39 10.62 -16.81
C ILE A 435 10.88 10.70 -17.16
N VAL A 436 11.63 11.57 -16.50
CA VAL A 436 13.06 11.77 -16.79
C VAL A 436 13.92 10.63 -16.25
N PHE A 437 13.71 10.22 -14.99
CA PHE A 437 14.66 9.40 -14.25
C PHE A 437 14.23 7.96 -13.98
N ALA A 438 12.96 7.58 -14.24
CA ALA A 438 12.50 6.21 -13.99
C ALA A 438 13.16 5.19 -14.93
N ASP A 439 13.41 4.00 -14.40
CA ASP A 439 13.90 2.83 -15.11
C ASP A 439 12.95 1.65 -14.93
N GLY A 440 13.03 0.62 -15.79
CA GLY A 440 12.22 -0.57 -15.78
C GLY A 440 13.01 -1.87 -15.72
N GLU A 441 14.32 -1.79 -15.56
CA GLU A 441 15.25 -2.92 -15.53
C GLU A 441 15.97 -3.02 -14.19
N LEU A 442 16.46 -4.23 -13.86
CA LEU A 442 17.25 -4.44 -12.65
C LEU A 442 18.47 -3.52 -12.65
N GLN A 443 18.68 -2.83 -11.54
CA GLN A 443 19.78 -1.91 -11.41
C GLN A 443 21.12 -2.64 -11.21
N PRO A 444 22.26 -2.09 -11.66
CA PRO A 444 23.58 -2.74 -11.58
C PRO A 444 23.96 -3.18 -10.16
N TRP A 445 23.55 -2.43 -9.15
CA TRP A 445 23.84 -2.77 -7.75
C TRP A 445 23.05 -4.00 -7.23
N VAL A 446 22.01 -4.46 -7.94
CA VAL A 446 21.31 -5.71 -7.66
C VAL A 446 22.16 -6.91 -8.09
N LEU A 447 22.93 -6.74 -9.15
CA LEU A 447 23.72 -7.79 -9.80
C LEU A 447 25.12 -7.94 -9.18
N GLY A 448 25.43 -7.20 -8.12
CA GLY A 448 26.67 -7.38 -7.35
C GLY A 448 27.85 -6.51 -7.77
N GLY A 449 27.64 -5.42 -8.56
CA GLY A 449 28.66 -4.39 -8.82
C GLY A 449 30.00 -4.87 -9.35
N SER A 450 30.06 -6.04 -10.01
CA SER A 450 31.27 -6.49 -10.69
C SER A 450 31.43 -5.71 -11.99
N ASP A 451 32.57 -5.11 -12.18
CA ASP A 451 33.01 -4.44 -13.44
C ASP A 451 33.10 -5.41 -14.65
N GLU A 452 32.52 -6.60 -14.54
CA GLU A 452 32.46 -7.67 -15.54
C GLU A 452 31.01 -7.97 -15.98
N TYR A 453 30.23 -6.94 -16.33
CA TYR A 453 29.03 -7.17 -17.12
C TYR A 453 29.38 -7.03 -18.60
N GLU A 454 29.95 -8.07 -19.21
CA GLU A 454 29.86 -8.25 -20.65
C GLU A 454 28.40 -8.62 -21.00
N PRO A 455 27.71 -7.82 -21.82
CA PRO A 455 26.38 -8.20 -22.27
C PRO A 455 26.47 -9.49 -23.09
N VAL A 456 25.76 -10.54 -22.66
CA VAL A 456 25.67 -11.86 -23.31
C VAL A 456 24.99 -11.79 -24.71
N PHE A 457 24.95 -10.64 -25.34
CA PHE A 457 24.29 -10.41 -26.63
C PHE A 457 25.23 -10.37 -27.83
N ASN A 458 26.44 -10.95 -27.77
CA ASN A 458 27.27 -11.11 -28.99
C ASN A 458 28.14 -12.36 -28.95
N ASN A 459 27.53 -13.55 -28.78
CA ASN A 459 28.15 -14.76 -29.31
C ASN A 459 27.27 -15.31 -30.42
N PRO A 460 27.66 -15.17 -31.69
CA PRO A 460 27.06 -15.96 -32.77
C PRO A 460 27.30 -17.42 -32.45
N ILE A 461 26.24 -18.23 -32.52
CA ILE A 461 26.21 -19.66 -32.38
C ILE A 461 27.38 -20.24 -33.22
N SER A 462 28.48 -20.62 -32.59
CA SER A 462 29.49 -21.43 -33.20
C SER A 462 28.93 -22.84 -33.33
N SER A 463 28.58 -23.21 -34.54
CA SER A 463 28.27 -24.56 -34.92
C SER A 463 29.32 -25.55 -34.37
N PRO A 464 28.92 -26.72 -33.89
CA PRO A 464 29.90 -27.74 -33.48
C PRO A 464 30.66 -28.21 -34.70
N ASN A 465 31.97 -27.96 -34.73
CA ASN A 465 32.89 -28.61 -35.67
C ASN A 465 32.92 -30.11 -35.39
N VAL A 466 32.26 -30.85 -36.25
CA VAL A 466 32.48 -32.27 -36.42
C VAL A 466 33.83 -32.42 -37.09
N ASN A 467 34.89 -32.71 -36.36
CA ASN A 467 36.12 -33.29 -36.92
C ASN A 467 36.05 -34.82 -36.79
N GLU A 468 35.56 -35.44 -37.85
CA GLU A 468 35.97 -36.80 -38.20
C GLU A 468 37.47 -36.74 -38.55
N SER A 469 38.26 -37.45 -37.80
CA SER A 469 39.45 -38.18 -38.31
C SER A 469 40.37 -38.59 -37.14
N SER A 470 40.28 -39.80 -36.72
CA SER A 470 41.43 -40.72 -36.49
C SER A 470 40.91 -42.04 -35.91
N VAL A 471 40.44 -42.90 -36.84
CA VAL A 471 40.48 -44.35 -36.69
C VAL A 471 41.79 -44.77 -37.31
N LEU A 472 42.45 -45.68 -36.65
CA LEU A 472 43.42 -46.66 -37.08
C LEU A 472 44.76 -46.59 -36.31
N ASN A 473 45.01 -47.83 -35.88
CA ASN A 473 46.28 -48.44 -35.45
C ASN A 473 46.58 -48.30 -33.93
N GLU A 474 46.88 -49.37 -33.24
CA GLU A 474 47.58 -50.64 -33.63
C GLU A 474 47.25 -51.74 -32.63
N ASN A 475 47.16 -52.90 -33.20
CA ASN A 475 47.40 -54.19 -32.56
C ASN A 475 48.81 -54.30 -31.97
N ASN A 476 48.92 -55.20 -31.02
CA ASN A 476 49.98 -56.19 -30.72
C ASN A 476 50.65 -56.06 -29.35
N THR A 477 50.65 -57.30 -28.83
CA THR A 477 51.61 -57.94 -27.89
C THR A 477 51.47 -57.52 -26.39
N GLU A 478 51.23 -58.39 -25.46
CA GLU A 478 51.37 -59.83 -25.15
C GLU A 478 50.33 -60.23 -24.13
#